data_75f3240cd638ba97197fc5cb257834e9
#
_entry.id   75f3240cd638ba97197fc5cb257834e9
#
_cell.length_a   1.000
_cell.length_b   1.000
_cell.length_c   1.000
_cell.angle_alpha   90.00
_cell.angle_beta   90.00
_cell.angle_gamma   90.00
#
_symmetry.space_group_name_H-M   'P 1'
#
loop_
_entity.id
_entity.type
_entity.pdbx_description
1 polymer ?
#
loop_
_entity_poly.entity_id
_entity_poly.type
_entity_poly.pdbx_seq_one_letter_code
_entity_poly.pdbx_strand_id
1 'polypeptide(L)'
;MADWRTIGYEDGLHGQPADRIGNHRVACAKHQITPDLAAYTEGRERGLLEYCQPRNGFRAGINGWSYANVCPGATEPAFVQGYRVGREIHDARSELRSTRSRLQSARNGLAQTDVEVQSVTLELVQPDVPTPRRVFLAQELVRLAEQRTELEARISYLTLRTRELVGSVQELERQSPYPL
;
A
#
# COMPACT_ATOMS: atom_id res chain seq x y z
N MET A 1 18.25 -29.71 -23.16
CA MET A 1 16.79 -29.84 -23.42
C MET A 1 16.08 -29.12 -22.28
N ALA A 2 15.09 -28.25 -22.52
CA ALA A 2 14.38 -27.57 -21.46
C ALA A 2 13.51 -28.59 -20.72
N ASP A 3 13.56 -28.59 -19.38
CA ASP A 3 12.70 -29.42 -18.54
C ASP A 3 11.38 -28.65 -18.25
N TRP A 4 10.39 -28.88 -19.09
CA TRP A 4 9.10 -28.21 -19.01
C TRP A 4 8.30 -28.57 -17.77
N ARG A 5 8.53 -29.76 -17.18
CA ARG A 5 7.90 -30.14 -15.91
C ARG A 5 8.44 -29.30 -14.75
N THR A 6 9.75 -29.14 -14.67
CA THR A 6 10.39 -28.27 -13.67
C THR A 6 9.98 -26.81 -13.84
N ILE A 7 9.95 -26.30 -15.07
CA ILE A 7 9.49 -24.91 -15.34
C ILE A 7 8.04 -24.72 -14.90
N GLY A 8 7.16 -25.66 -15.27
CA GLY A 8 5.77 -25.64 -14.83
C GLY A 8 5.63 -25.68 -13.30
N TYR A 9 6.38 -26.54 -12.63
CA TYR A 9 6.38 -26.65 -11.17
C TYR A 9 6.79 -25.34 -10.49
N GLU A 10 7.84 -24.67 -10.97
CA GLU A 10 8.25 -23.37 -10.46
C GLU A 10 7.17 -22.29 -10.68
N ASP A 11 6.55 -22.24 -11.84
CA ASP A 11 5.44 -21.34 -12.12
C ASP A 11 4.24 -21.63 -11.20
N GLY A 12 3.94 -22.90 -10.95
CA GLY A 12 2.91 -23.32 -10.00
C GLY A 12 3.21 -22.90 -8.57
N LEU A 13 4.45 -23.10 -8.10
CA LEU A 13 4.92 -22.67 -6.76
C LEU A 13 4.78 -21.15 -6.54
N HIS A 14 4.85 -20.36 -7.61
CA HIS A 14 4.69 -18.90 -7.56
C HIS A 14 3.28 -18.43 -7.88
N GLY A 15 2.32 -19.35 -8.06
CA GLY A 15 0.93 -19.00 -8.36
C GLY A 15 0.77 -18.30 -9.70
N GLN A 16 1.63 -18.61 -10.69
CA GLN A 16 1.54 -18.02 -12.02
C GLN A 16 0.31 -18.56 -12.77
N PRO A 17 -0.38 -17.71 -13.55
CA PRO A 17 -1.53 -18.13 -14.35
C PRO A 17 -1.09 -19.11 -15.47
N ALA A 18 -2.05 -19.91 -15.98
CA ALA A 18 -1.76 -21.00 -16.93
C ALA A 18 -1.20 -20.49 -18.28
N ASP A 19 -1.57 -19.27 -18.69
CA ASP A 19 -1.11 -18.64 -19.92
C ASP A 19 0.36 -18.19 -19.85
N ARG A 20 1.00 -18.28 -18.68
CA ARG A 20 2.43 -18.00 -18.48
C ARG A 20 3.32 -18.79 -19.44
N ILE A 21 2.91 -20.02 -19.81
CA ILE A 21 3.62 -20.82 -20.83
C ILE A 21 3.77 -20.09 -22.18
N GLY A 22 2.85 -19.18 -22.51
CA GLY A 22 2.94 -18.33 -23.70
C GLY A 22 4.20 -17.44 -23.69
N ASN A 23 4.57 -16.92 -22.54
CA ASN A 23 5.77 -16.11 -22.38
C ASN A 23 7.03 -16.96 -22.55
N HIS A 24 7.04 -18.18 -21.99
CA HIS A 24 8.13 -19.11 -22.20
C HIS A 24 8.27 -19.51 -23.68
N ARG A 25 7.15 -19.74 -24.38
CA ARG A 25 7.16 -20.04 -25.82
C ARG A 25 7.81 -18.91 -26.63
N VAL A 26 7.45 -17.66 -26.35
CA VAL A 26 8.03 -16.48 -27.01
C VAL A 26 9.54 -16.39 -26.74
N ALA A 27 9.94 -16.56 -25.48
CA ALA A 27 11.36 -16.50 -25.10
C ALA A 27 12.20 -17.60 -25.74
N CYS A 28 11.62 -18.80 -25.90
CA CYS A 28 12.36 -19.98 -26.46
C CYS A 28 12.28 -20.07 -27.98
N ALA A 29 11.39 -19.33 -28.64
CA ALA A 29 11.20 -19.39 -30.10
C ALA A 29 12.50 -19.10 -30.88
N LYS A 30 13.31 -18.15 -30.42
CA LYS A 30 14.62 -17.81 -31.02
C LYS A 30 15.64 -18.97 -31.00
N HIS A 31 15.42 -19.97 -30.14
CA HIS A 31 16.26 -21.17 -30.02
C HIS A 31 15.58 -22.40 -30.63
N GLN A 32 14.47 -22.22 -31.35
CA GLN A 32 13.69 -23.32 -31.97
C GLN A 32 13.21 -24.38 -30.96
N ILE A 33 13.01 -23.97 -29.71
CA ILE A 33 12.50 -24.83 -28.64
C ILE A 33 11.01 -24.65 -28.52
N THR A 34 10.25 -25.75 -28.70
CA THR A 34 8.78 -25.77 -28.51
C THR A 34 8.48 -26.28 -27.11
N PRO A 35 7.62 -25.59 -26.34
CA PRO A 35 7.17 -26.07 -25.06
C PRO A 35 6.39 -27.38 -25.12
N ASP A 36 6.70 -28.29 -24.20
CA ASP A 36 5.87 -29.46 -23.95
C ASP A 36 4.74 -29.03 -22.96
N LEU A 37 3.55 -28.82 -23.52
CA LEU A 37 2.40 -28.35 -22.75
C LEU A 37 1.95 -29.38 -21.70
N ALA A 38 2.03 -30.68 -21.99
CA ALA A 38 1.60 -31.70 -21.06
C ALA A 38 2.54 -31.77 -19.83
N ALA A 39 3.85 -31.81 -20.09
CA ALA A 39 4.86 -31.80 -19.04
C ALA A 39 4.79 -30.52 -18.18
N TYR A 40 4.61 -29.36 -18.82
CA TYR A 40 4.45 -28.07 -18.13
C TYR A 40 3.19 -28.07 -17.24
N THR A 41 2.04 -28.50 -17.76
CA THR A 41 0.78 -28.53 -17.02
C THR A 41 0.88 -29.43 -15.81
N GLU A 42 1.41 -30.65 -15.97
CA GLU A 42 1.63 -31.58 -14.86
C GLU A 42 2.52 -30.98 -13.77
N GLY A 43 3.63 -30.37 -14.16
CA GLY A 43 4.51 -29.69 -13.23
C GLY A 43 3.81 -28.56 -12.49
N ARG A 44 3.09 -27.70 -13.23
CA ARG A 44 2.36 -26.58 -12.67
C ARG A 44 1.28 -26.99 -11.66
N GLU A 45 0.51 -28.02 -11.96
CA GLU A 45 -0.50 -28.55 -11.02
C GLU A 45 0.14 -29.00 -9.71
N ARG A 46 1.28 -29.66 -9.76
CA ARG A 46 2.02 -30.06 -8.54
C ARG A 46 2.51 -28.86 -7.75
N GLY A 47 3.08 -27.83 -8.41
CA GLY A 47 3.51 -26.61 -7.76
C GLY A 47 2.33 -25.85 -7.12
N LEU A 48 1.17 -25.84 -7.77
CA LEU A 48 -0.04 -25.23 -7.21
C LEU A 48 -0.54 -25.90 -5.93
N LEU A 49 -0.35 -27.22 -5.75
CA LEU A 49 -0.72 -27.88 -4.50
C LEU A 49 0.08 -27.32 -3.31
N GLU A 50 1.30 -26.93 -3.52
CA GLU A 50 2.14 -26.29 -2.50
C GLU A 50 1.83 -24.82 -2.34
N TYR A 51 1.62 -24.10 -3.44
CA TYR A 51 1.24 -22.67 -3.41
C TYR A 51 -0.11 -22.46 -2.71
N CYS A 52 -1.12 -23.28 -3.03
CA CYS A 52 -2.51 -23.09 -2.62
C CYS A 52 -2.79 -23.53 -1.16
N GLN A 53 -1.83 -23.28 -0.28
CA GLN A 53 -1.99 -23.46 1.17
C GLN A 53 -2.51 -22.18 1.83
N PRO A 54 -3.33 -22.27 2.89
CA PRO A 54 -3.90 -21.11 3.58
C PRO A 54 -2.85 -20.09 4.04
N ARG A 55 -1.70 -20.60 4.53
CA ARG A 55 -0.57 -19.77 4.96
C ARG A 55 0.05 -18.96 3.82
N ASN A 56 0.10 -19.50 2.62
CA ASN A 56 0.60 -18.79 1.45
C ASN A 56 -0.42 -17.75 0.96
N GLY A 57 -1.72 -18.07 1.07
CA GLY A 57 -2.78 -17.08 0.89
C GLY A 57 -2.60 -15.89 1.82
N PHE A 58 -2.44 -16.14 3.12
CA PHE A 58 -2.18 -15.10 4.10
C PHE A 58 -0.93 -14.27 3.75
N ARG A 59 0.18 -14.94 3.39
CA ARG A 59 1.41 -14.25 2.97
C ARG A 59 1.19 -13.37 1.74
N ALA A 60 0.46 -13.85 0.73
CA ALA A 60 0.11 -13.06 -0.44
C ALA A 60 -0.73 -11.84 -0.06
N GLY A 61 -1.73 -12.02 0.77
CA GLY A 61 -2.60 -10.95 1.26
C GLY A 61 -1.86 -9.88 2.06
N ILE A 62 -1.07 -10.28 3.06
CA ILE A 62 -0.37 -9.33 3.96
C ILE A 62 0.73 -8.54 3.24
N ASN A 63 1.30 -9.08 2.17
CA ASN A 63 2.24 -8.37 1.31
C ASN A 63 1.53 -7.49 0.25
N GLY A 64 0.21 -7.52 0.18
CA GLY A 64 -0.55 -6.73 -0.79
C GLY A 64 -0.51 -7.27 -2.22
N TRP A 65 -0.05 -8.52 -2.43
CA TRP A 65 0.01 -9.13 -3.75
C TRP A 65 -1.39 -9.45 -4.26
N SER A 66 -1.54 -9.45 -5.58
CA SER A 66 -2.80 -9.85 -6.22
C SER A 66 -2.87 -11.37 -6.33
N TYR A 67 -4.07 -11.92 -6.09
CA TYR A 67 -4.34 -13.34 -6.33
C TYR A 67 -4.92 -13.53 -7.73
N ALA A 68 -4.31 -14.42 -8.51
CA ALA A 68 -4.67 -14.66 -9.92
C ALA A 68 -5.74 -15.76 -10.11
N ASN A 69 -6.44 -16.18 -9.06
CA ASN A 69 -7.46 -17.24 -9.07
C ASN A 69 -6.98 -18.57 -9.69
N VAL A 70 -5.78 -18.97 -9.31
CA VAL A 70 -5.09 -20.14 -9.89
C VAL A 70 -5.27 -21.43 -9.10
N CYS A 71 -5.78 -21.33 -7.87
CA CYS A 71 -5.92 -22.49 -7.01
C CYS A 71 -7.03 -23.43 -7.47
N PRO A 72 -6.81 -24.77 -7.45
CA PRO A 72 -7.86 -25.74 -7.73
C PRO A 72 -9.02 -25.62 -6.74
N GLY A 73 -10.26 -25.89 -7.20
CA GLY A 73 -11.49 -25.68 -6.45
C GLY A 73 -11.51 -26.30 -5.04
N ALA A 74 -10.81 -27.42 -4.81
CA ALA A 74 -10.73 -28.05 -3.48
C ALA A 74 -9.87 -27.26 -2.48
N THR A 75 -8.84 -26.56 -2.93
CA THR A 75 -7.88 -25.81 -2.08
C THR A 75 -8.15 -24.32 -2.06
N GLU A 76 -8.85 -23.79 -3.05
CA GLU A 76 -9.11 -22.37 -3.21
C GLU A 76 -9.81 -21.72 -2.00
N PRO A 77 -10.87 -22.30 -1.40
CA PRO A 77 -11.56 -21.65 -0.28
C PRO A 77 -10.65 -21.38 0.90
N ALA A 78 -9.79 -22.33 1.25
CA ALA A 78 -8.85 -22.18 2.36
C ALA A 78 -7.73 -21.17 2.05
N PHE A 79 -7.21 -21.17 0.82
CA PHE A 79 -6.25 -20.16 0.36
C PHE A 79 -6.85 -18.75 0.40
N VAL A 80 -8.05 -18.57 -0.15
CA VAL A 80 -8.75 -17.27 -0.21
C VAL A 80 -9.09 -16.77 1.19
N GLN A 81 -9.44 -17.64 2.12
CA GLN A 81 -9.64 -17.25 3.52
C GLN A 81 -8.36 -16.66 4.12
N GLY A 82 -7.22 -17.35 3.97
CA GLY A 82 -5.92 -16.80 4.39
C GLY A 82 -5.60 -15.47 3.71
N TYR A 83 -5.82 -15.41 2.39
CA TYR A 83 -5.60 -14.20 1.60
C TYR A 83 -6.40 -13.00 2.11
N ARG A 84 -7.69 -13.19 2.42
CA ARG A 84 -8.56 -12.13 2.94
C ARG A 84 -8.06 -11.60 4.28
N VAL A 85 -7.71 -12.50 5.21
CA VAL A 85 -7.15 -12.08 6.52
C VAL A 85 -5.88 -11.25 6.33
N GLY A 86 -4.96 -11.70 5.47
CA GLY A 86 -3.74 -10.96 5.18
C GLY A 86 -4.02 -9.60 4.54
N ARG A 87 -4.95 -9.54 3.57
CA ARG A 87 -5.35 -8.29 2.89
C ARG A 87 -5.94 -7.28 3.85
N GLU A 88 -6.79 -7.70 4.76
CA GLU A 88 -7.41 -6.83 5.76
C GLU A 88 -6.35 -6.14 6.63
N ILE A 89 -5.37 -6.90 7.11
CA ILE A 89 -4.23 -6.34 7.87
C ILE A 89 -3.39 -5.41 7.00
N HIS A 90 -3.10 -5.80 5.75
CA HIS A 90 -2.35 -4.97 4.80
C HIS A 90 -3.01 -3.62 4.58
N ASP A 91 -4.32 -3.63 4.32
CA ASP A 91 -5.08 -2.43 3.99
C ASP A 91 -5.20 -1.50 5.21
N ALA A 92 -5.44 -2.06 6.40
CA ALA A 92 -5.42 -1.30 7.65
C ALA A 92 -4.05 -0.66 7.94
N ARG A 93 -2.96 -1.40 7.76
CA ARG A 93 -1.59 -0.88 7.88
C ARG A 93 -1.30 0.22 6.84
N SER A 94 -1.80 0.07 5.62
CA SER A 94 -1.65 1.05 4.54
C SER A 94 -2.39 2.34 4.85
N GLU A 95 -3.63 2.25 5.34
CA GLU A 95 -4.41 3.41 5.78
C GLU A 95 -3.72 4.14 6.94
N LEU A 96 -3.21 3.39 7.93
CA LEU A 96 -2.45 3.97 9.04
C LEU A 96 -1.20 4.73 8.56
N ARG A 97 -0.42 4.15 7.63
CA ARG A 97 0.75 4.84 7.05
C ARG A 97 0.35 6.12 6.33
N SER A 98 -0.69 6.06 5.49
CA SER A 98 -1.22 7.22 4.76
C SER A 98 -1.69 8.31 5.72
N THR A 99 -2.44 7.94 6.76
CA THR A 99 -2.95 8.90 7.76
C THR A 99 -1.81 9.56 8.54
N ARG A 100 -0.78 8.80 8.93
CA ARG A 100 0.43 9.34 9.58
C ARG A 100 1.18 10.32 8.67
N SER A 101 1.31 10.01 7.39
CA SER A 101 1.93 10.91 6.41
C SER A 101 1.16 12.22 6.29
N ARG A 102 -0.19 12.14 6.20
CA ARG A 102 -1.05 13.34 6.16
C ARG A 102 -0.95 14.16 7.43
N LEU A 103 -0.87 13.54 8.61
CA LEU A 103 -0.66 14.21 9.89
C LEU A 103 0.67 14.96 9.90
N GLN A 104 1.73 14.31 9.45
CA GLN A 104 3.05 14.95 9.38
C GLN A 104 3.05 16.13 8.42
N SER A 105 2.41 16.00 7.25
CA SER A 105 2.27 17.11 6.29
C SER A 105 1.49 18.29 6.87
N ALA A 106 0.42 18.02 7.62
CA ALA A 106 -0.36 19.08 8.27
C ALA A 106 0.46 19.81 9.36
N ARG A 107 1.27 19.08 10.14
CA ARG A 107 2.18 19.68 11.13
C ARG A 107 3.25 20.54 10.50
N ASN A 108 3.84 20.07 9.39
CA ASN A 108 4.82 20.85 8.65
C ASN A 108 4.19 22.13 8.07
N GLY A 109 2.97 22.02 7.54
CA GLY A 109 2.21 23.17 7.06
C GLY A 109 1.93 24.18 8.16
N LEU A 110 1.56 23.74 9.35
CA LEU A 110 1.34 24.63 10.50
C LEU A 110 2.64 25.36 10.89
N ALA A 111 3.76 24.64 11.00
CA ALA A 111 5.04 25.26 11.31
C ALA A 111 5.47 26.29 10.25
N GLN A 112 5.21 26.02 8.96
CA GLN A 112 5.47 26.98 7.89
C GLN A 112 4.57 28.21 8.02
N THR A 113 3.28 28.03 8.28
CA THR A 113 2.34 29.15 8.50
C THR A 113 2.77 30.01 9.69
N ASP A 114 3.25 29.41 10.80
CA ASP A 114 3.75 30.15 11.96
C ASP A 114 4.98 31.01 11.60
N VAL A 115 5.89 30.50 10.78
CA VAL A 115 7.04 31.29 10.27
C VAL A 115 6.58 32.46 9.39
N GLU A 116 5.59 32.22 8.52
CA GLU A 116 5.03 33.28 7.66
C GLU A 116 4.34 34.37 8.50
N VAL A 117 3.55 33.98 9.53
CA VAL A 117 2.94 34.93 10.48
C VAL A 117 3.98 35.80 11.16
N GLN A 118 5.09 35.19 11.64
CA GLN A 118 6.18 35.94 12.24
C GLN A 118 6.81 36.94 11.27
N SER A 119 7.09 36.49 10.05
CA SER A 119 7.71 37.34 9.01
C SER A 119 6.83 38.54 8.66
N VAL A 120 5.53 38.29 8.41
CA VAL A 120 4.56 39.37 8.09
C VAL A 120 4.38 40.32 9.26
N THR A 121 4.36 39.81 10.49
CA THR A 121 4.26 40.63 11.70
C THR A 121 5.49 41.51 11.88
N LEU A 122 6.69 41.00 11.66
CA LEU A 122 7.94 41.75 11.76
C LEU A 122 7.99 42.88 10.72
N GLU A 123 7.51 42.63 9.49
CA GLU A 123 7.41 43.67 8.45
C GLU A 123 6.37 44.74 8.83
N LEU A 124 5.18 44.33 9.31
CA LEU A 124 4.08 45.22 9.65
C LEU A 124 4.45 46.28 10.70
N VAL A 125 5.30 45.92 11.67
CA VAL A 125 5.67 46.84 12.79
C VAL A 125 6.81 47.77 12.46
N GLN A 126 7.42 47.70 11.28
CA GLN A 126 8.49 48.61 10.86
C GLN A 126 7.93 50.04 10.67
N PRO A 127 8.67 51.05 11.10
CA PRO A 127 8.15 52.43 11.10
C PRO A 127 7.98 53.03 9.67
N ASP A 128 8.75 52.58 8.71
CA ASP A 128 8.84 53.06 7.33
C ASP A 128 7.93 52.36 6.34
N VAL A 129 7.12 51.39 6.77
CA VAL A 129 6.17 50.68 5.90
C VAL A 129 5.02 51.61 5.48
N PRO A 130 4.78 51.80 4.15
CA PRO A 130 3.71 52.63 3.66
C PRO A 130 2.33 52.09 4.02
N THR A 131 1.34 53.01 4.20
CA THR A 131 -0.03 52.61 4.55
C THR A 131 -0.66 51.55 3.65
N PRO A 132 -0.56 51.60 2.30
CA PRO A 132 -1.11 50.55 1.45
C PRO A 132 -0.49 49.17 1.73
N ARG A 133 0.80 49.14 2.00
CA ARG A 133 1.51 47.88 2.33
C ARG A 133 1.07 47.36 3.70
N ARG A 134 0.84 48.24 4.68
CA ARG A 134 0.30 47.83 6.00
C ARG A 134 -1.08 47.20 5.85
N VAL A 135 -1.96 47.76 5.03
CA VAL A 135 -3.30 47.17 4.77
C VAL A 135 -3.15 45.76 4.15
N PHE A 136 -2.28 45.61 3.17
CA PHE A 136 -2.00 44.29 2.56
C PHE A 136 -1.48 43.29 3.59
N LEU A 137 -0.50 43.66 4.42
CA LEU A 137 0.06 42.78 5.46
C LEU A 137 -0.98 42.38 6.50
N ALA A 138 -1.87 43.31 6.87
CA ALA A 138 -2.97 43.00 7.78
C ALA A 138 -3.95 41.97 7.18
N GLN A 139 -4.30 42.10 5.92
CA GLN A 139 -5.13 41.12 5.20
C GLN A 139 -4.43 39.74 5.12
N GLU A 140 -3.14 39.73 4.87
CA GLU A 140 -2.34 38.51 4.84
C GLU A 140 -2.30 37.81 6.20
N LEU A 141 -2.20 38.56 7.32
CA LEU A 141 -2.30 37.97 8.66
C LEU A 141 -3.66 37.32 8.91
N VAL A 142 -4.75 37.91 8.43
CA VAL A 142 -6.09 37.30 8.54
C VAL A 142 -6.14 35.98 7.79
N ARG A 143 -5.65 35.95 6.53
CA ARG A 143 -5.58 34.72 5.72
C ARG A 143 -4.74 33.63 6.39
N LEU A 144 -3.58 34.00 6.94
CA LEU A 144 -2.70 33.07 7.65
C LEU A 144 -3.33 32.53 8.95
N ALA A 145 -4.11 33.36 9.67
CA ALA A 145 -4.83 32.94 10.86
C ALA A 145 -5.92 31.91 10.52
N GLU A 146 -6.66 32.11 9.42
CA GLU A 146 -7.64 31.15 8.92
C GLU A 146 -6.98 29.81 8.55
N GLN A 147 -5.89 29.87 7.78
CA GLN A 147 -5.09 28.68 7.39
C GLN A 147 -4.56 27.93 8.62
N ARG A 148 -4.08 28.64 9.62
CA ARG A 148 -3.62 28.06 10.87
C ARG A 148 -4.73 27.29 11.59
N THR A 149 -5.90 27.91 11.72
CA THR A 149 -7.08 27.31 12.34
C THR A 149 -7.50 26.01 11.62
N GLU A 150 -7.51 26.02 10.30
CA GLU A 150 -7.81 24.83 9.49
C GLU A 150 -6.78 23.72 9.71
N LEU A 151 -5.49 24.06 9.74
CA LEU A 151 -4.42 23.09 9.98
C LEU A 151 -4.49 22.49 11.39
N GLU A 152 -4.77 23.29 12.41
CA GLU A 152 -4.95 22.82 13.80
C GLU A 152 -6.14 21.85 13.92
N ALA A 153 -7.28 22.17 13.31
CA ALA A 153 -8.44 21.27 13.25
C ALA A 153 -8.11 19.94 12.53
N ARG A 154 -7.40 20.04 11.40
CA ARG A 154 -6.96 18.86 10.61
C ARG A 154 -5.98 17.99 11.39
N ILE A 155 -5.02 18.58 12.12
CA ILE A 155 -4.08 17.86 13.00
C ILE A 155 -4.83 17.12 14.09
N SER A 156 -5.81 17.78 14.74
CA SER A 156 -6.63 17.17 15.79
C SER A 156 -7.40 15.96 15.26
N TYR A 157 -8.09 16.09 14.13
CA TYR A 157 -8.80 14.99 13.48
C TYR A 157 -7.85 13.82 13.12
N LEU A 158 -6.74 14.11 12.43
CA LEU A 158 -5.79 13.08 12.00
C LEU A 158 -5.10 12.39 13.18
N THR A 159 -4.91 13.09 14.30
CA THR A 159 -4.36 12.51 15.52
C THR A 159 -5.32 11.48 16.13
N LEU A 160 -6.61 11.79 16.22
CA LEU A 160 -7.64 10.86 16.70
C LEU A 160 -7.74 9.65 15.74
N ARG A 161 -7.83 9.91 14.43
CA ARG A 161 -7.92 8.85 13.42
C ARG A 161 -6.70 7.91 13.46
N THR A 162 -5.49 8.45 13.68
CA THR A 162 -4.28 7.64 13.84
C THR A 162 -4.37 6.69 15.04
N ARG A 163 -4.91 7.15 16.18
CA ARG A 163 -5.09 6.31 17.38
C ARG A 163 -6.08 5.18 17.13
N GLU A 164 -7.21 5.48 16.51
CA GLU A 164 -8.21 4.46 16.12
C GLU A 164 -7.60 3.40 15.21
N LEU A 165 -6.88 3.81 14.16
CA LEU A 165 -6.25 2.89 13.22
C LEU A 165 -5.15 2.04 13.86
N VAL A 166 -4.40 2.58 14.82
CA VAL A 166 -3.43 1.77 15.60
C VAL A 166 -4.16 0.67 16.37
N GLY A 167 -5.26 0.99 17.05
CA GLY A 167 -6.05 -0.02 17.75
C GLY A 167 -6.64 -1.08 16.80
N SER A 168 -7.17 -0.66 15.65
CA SER A 168 -7.72 -1.58 14.65
C SER A 168 -6.65 -2.52 14.09
N VAL A 169 -5.47 -2.01 13.76
CA VAL A 169 -4.35 -2.84 13.26
C VAL A 169 -3.95 -3.87 14.33
N GLN A 170 -3.76 -3.45 15.58
CA GLN A 170 -3.40 -4.35 16.67
C GLN A 170 -4.44 -5.44 16.90
N GLU A 171 -5.72 -5.09 16.79
CA GLU A 171 -6.81 -6.06 16.95
C GLU A 171 -6.84 -7.08 15.83
N LEU A 172 -6.71 -6.65 14.56
CA LEU A 172 -6.63 -7.53 13.40
C LEU A 172 -5.43 -8.48 13.49
N GLU A 173 -4.28 -7.96 13.91
CA GLU A 173 -3.06 -8.73 14.10
C GLU A 173 -3.22 -9.78 15.21
N ARG A 174 -3.86 -9.41 16.32
CA ARG A 174 -4.13 -10.33 17.45
C ARG A 174 -5.12 -11.43 17.09
N GLN A 175 -6.12 -11.10 16.26
CA GLN A 175 -7.14 -12.07 15.82
C GLN A 175 -6.66 -12.98 14.68
N SER A 176 -5.52 -12.66 14.05
CA SER A 176 -4.99 -13.46 12.96
C SER A 176 -4.62 -14.86 13.42
N PRO A 177 -5.15 -15.92 12.77
CA PRO A 177 -4.74 -17.29 13.04
C PRO A 177 -3.36 -17.62 12.45
N TYR A 178 -2.73 -16.68 11.73
CA TYR A 178 -1.44 -16.84 11.08
C TYR A 178 -0.37 -16.00 11.78
N PRO A 179 0.88 -16.49 11.88
CA PRO A 179 1.99 -15.70 12.42
C PRO A 179 2.30 -14.52 11.49
N LEU A 180 2.63 -13.37 12.10
CA LEU A 180 2.98 -12.13 11.43
C LEU A 180 4.48 -12.04 11.15
#